data_64eaa76bcb1a314ecaa9d1ba67e12fd4
#
_entry.id   64eaa76bcb1a314ecaa9d1ba67e12fd4
#
_cell.length_a   1.000
_cell.length_b   1.000
_cell.length_c   1.000
_cell.angle_alpha   90.00
_cell.angle_beta   90.00
_cell.angle_gamma   90.00
#
_symmetry.space_group_name_H-M   'P 1'
#
loop_
_entity.id
_entity.type
_entity.pdbx_description
1 polymer ?
#
loop_
_entity_poly.entity_id
_entity_poly.type
_entity_poly.pdbx_seq_one_letter_code
_entity_poly.pdbx_strand_id
1 'polypeptide(L)'
;MLLIASHSAQGQLLDSIGQFLQEPPRFVARLDVRGGFISNRSVRFVGVKAGIDHGRRFQYGLGYSLLFPSEARDAQVEGRTESGFLRMGYVAPYVDYAFYQRGHWEARIPVQLGFGAGSLSYRDAEGKRRTIARTGLILYEPAMTVQYRFLRYFALGAGWGFRLVIQTGDDLGERLTAPVYLFGLRVFLGDMWRDVRGAQE
;
A
#
# COMPACT_ATOMS: atom_id res chain seq x y z
N MET A 1 5.81 -24.28 28.46
CA MET A 1 6.99 -24.52 27.60
C MET A 1 6.88 -23.91 26.19
N LEU A 2 5.92 -23.00 25.94
CA LEU A 2 5.67 -22.37 24.62
C LEU A 2 6.29 -20.97 24.47
N LEU A 3 6.77 -20.35 25.54
CA LEU A 3 7.28 -18.97 25.53
C LEU A 3 8.77 -18.82 25.15
N ILE A 4 9.54 -19.90 25.10
CA ILE A 4 10.99 -19.84 24.81
C ILE A 4 11.27 -19.86 23.29
N ALA A 5 10.36 -20.43 22.49
CA ALA A 5 10.54 -20.52 21.03
C ALA A 5 10.35 -19.18 20.29
N SER A 6 9.60 -18.24 20.86
CA SER A 6 9.31 -16.94 20.23
C SER A 6 10.51 -15.99 20.21
N HIS A 7 11.39 -16.03 21.20
CA HIS A 7 12.57 -15.17 21.29
C HIS A 7 13.66 -15.55 20.26
N SER A 8 13.82 -16.84 19.98
CA SER A 8 14.79 -17.33 19.00
C SER A 8 14.41 -16.94 17.57
N ALA A 9 13.13 -16.97 17.22
CA ALA A 9 12.65 -16.63 15.89
C ALA A 9 12.77 -15.13 15.59
N GLN A 10 12.56 -14.28 16.60
CA GLN A 10 12.72 -12.82 16.45
C GLN A 10 14.18 -12.42 16.27
N GLY A 11 15.11 -13.04 17.02
CA GLY A 11 16.54 -12.81 16.87
C GLY A 11 17.02 -13.16 15.45
N GLN A 12 16.64 -14.31 14.94
CA GLN A 12 17.02 -14.77 13.59
C GLN A 12 16.50 -13.85 12.48
N LEU A 13 15.30 -13.29 12.63
CA LEU A 13 14.73 -12.39 11.63
C LEU A 13 15.47 -11.04 11.62
N LEU A 14 15.78 -10.48 12.77
CA LEU A 14 16.53 -9.23 12.90
C LEU A 14 17.95 -9.38 12.39
N ASP A 15 18.64 -10.48 12.71
CA ASP A 15 19.97 -10.80 12.20
C ASP A 15 19.98 -10.94 10.68
N SER A 16 18.95 -11.59 10.12
CA SER A 16 18.79 -11.72 8.67
C SER A 16 18.59 -10.36 8.00
N ILE A 17 17.76 -9.49 8.57
CA ILE A 17 17.55 -8.11 8.05
C ILE A 17 18.87 -7.34 8.12
N GLY A 18 19.62 -7.44 9.23
CA GLY A 18 20.94 -6.83 9.38
C GLY A 18 21.92 -7.24 8.29
N GLN A 19 21.96 -8.53 7.95
CA GLN A 19 22.76 -9.04 6.84
C GLN A 19 22.33 -8.49 5.48
N PHE A 20 21.02 -8.43 5.21
CA PHE A 20 20.53 -7.89 3.93
C PHE A 20 20.81 -6.40 3.76
N LEU A 21 20.81 -5.61 4.83
CA LEU A 21 21.14 -4.19 4.77
C LEU A 21 22.61 -3.92 4.39
N GLN A 22 23.49 -4.91 4.48
CA GLN A 22 24.88 -4.81 4.00
C GLN A 22 24.99 -4.99 2.47
N GLU A 23 23.95 -5.56 1.84
CA GLU A 23 23.92 -5.66 0.38
C GLU A 23 23.77 -4.30 -0.30
N PRO A 24 24.36 -4.12 -1.49
CA PRO A 24 24.28 -2.84 -2.19
C PRO A 24 22.84 -2.38 -2.43
N PRO A 25 22.50 -1.12 -2.06
CA PRO A 25 21.15 -0.60 -2.25
C PRO A 25 20.78 -0.48 -3.73
N ARG A 26 19.52 -0.75 -4.05
CA ARG A 26 18.97 -0.66 -5.41
C ARG A 26 17.66 0.09 -5.38
N PHE A 27 17.50 1.06 -6.25
CA PHE A 27 16.23 1.77 -6.39
C PHE A 27 15.17 0.89 -7.06
N VAL A 28 13.98 0.90 -6.49
CA VAL A 28 12.80 0.23 -7.04
C VAL A 28 11.61 1.16 -7.03
N ALA A 29 10.75 1.01 -8.02
CA ALA A 29 9.45 1.63 -8.07
C ALA A 29 8.37 0.56 -8.21
N ARG A 30 7.17 0.84 -7.70
CA ARG A 30 6.01 -0.04 -7.79
C ARG A 30 4.75 0.76 -8.07
N LEU A 31 3.94 0.26 -8.97
CA LEU A 31 2.56 0.67 -9.14
C LEU A 31 1.67 -0.36 -8.47
N ASP A 32 0.83 0.07 -7.55
CA ASP A 32 -0.08 -0.80 -6.81
C ASP A 32 -1.52 -0.46 -7.11
N VAL A 33 -2.33 -1.47 -7.30
CA VAL A 33 -3.80 -1.39 -7.26
C VAL A 33 -4.27 -2.24 -6.09
N ARG A 34 -5.03 -1.64 -5.19
CA ARG A 34 -5.54 -2.28 -3.98
C ARG A 34 -7.04 -2.17 -3.97
N GLY A 35 -7.70 -3.31 -3.96
CA GLY A 35 -9.14 -3.38 -3.78
C GLY A 35 -9.47 -3.79 -2.36
N GLY A 36 -10.61 -3.31 -1.88
CA GLY A 36 -11.14 -3.64 -0.57
C GLY A 36 -12.61 -3.24 -0.50
N PHE A 37 -13.14 -3.25 0.71
CA PHE A 37 -14.52 -2.86 0.94
C PHE A 37 -14.57 -1.68 1.91
N ILE A 38 -15.44 -0.72 1.62
CA ILE A 38 -15.81 0.36 2.53
C ILE A 38 -17.33 0.30 2.67
N SER A 39 -17.83 0.09 3.91
CA SER A 39 -19.26 -0.02 4.19
C SER A 39 -20.00 -0.92 3.18
N ASN A 40 -19.45 -2.13 2.96
CA ASN A 40 -19.98 -3.17 2.07
C ASN A 40 -19.96 -2.84 0.56
N ARG A 41 -19.28 -1.78 0.14
CA ARG A 41 -19.07 -1.44 -1.28
C ARG A 41 -17.61 -1.68 -1.66
N SER A 42 -17.39 -2.26 -2.84
CA SER A 42 -16.04 -2.46 -3.38
C SER A 42 -15.41 -1.13 -3.73
N VAL A 43 -14.22 -0.88 -3.22
CA VAL A 43 -13.43 0.33 -3.49
C VAL A 43 -12.04 -0.04 -4.00
N ARG A 44 -11.45 0.86 -4.75
CA ARG A 44 -10.13 0.68 -5.33
C ARG A 44 -9.22 1.85 -4.98
N PHE A 45 -8.03 1.52 -4.52
CA PHE A 45 -6.94 2.48 -4.35
C PHE A 45 -5.88 2.24 -5.41
N VAL A 46 -5.42 3.29 -6.04
CA VAL A 46 -4.27 3.27 -6.94
C VAL A 46 -3.14 3.99 -6.25
N GLY A 47 -1.96 3.39 -6.26
CA GLY A 47 -0.81 3.94 -5.57
C GLY A 47 0.49 3.76 -6.33
N VAL A 48 1.43 4.62 -6.00
CA VAL A 48 2.81 4.54 -6.44
C VAL A 48 3.71 4.41 -5.21
N LYS A 49 4.76 3.62 -5.33
CA LYS A 49 5.77 3.44 -4.29
C LYS A 49 7.16 3.60 -4.86
N ALA A 50 8.03 4.22 -4.11
CA ALA A 50 9.45 4.27 -4.36
C ALA A 50 10.21 3.81 -3.12
N GLY A 51 11.33 3.11 -3.32
CA GLY A 51 12.09 2.60 -2.20
C GLY A 51 13.46 2.07 -2.59
N ILE A 52 14.14 1.59 -1.57
CA ILE A 52 15.46 0.98 -1.63
C ILE A 52 15.30 -0.50 -1.33
N ASP A 53 15.88 -1.33 -2.15
CA ASP A 53 15.88 -2.78 -2.07
C ASP A 53 17.30 -3.28 -1.81
N HIS A 54 17.48 -4.10 -0.80
CA HIS A 54 18.73 -4.73 -0.40
C HIS A 54 18.67 -6.23 -0.66
N GLY A 55 19.60 -6.74 -1.48
CA GLY A 55 19.70 -8.17 -1.79
C GLY A 55 18.45 -8.80 -2.41
N ARG A 56 17.49 -8.00 -2.89
CA ARG A 56 16.14 -8.41 -3.31
C ARG A 56 15.30 -9.03 -2.20
N ARG A 57 15.81 -9.03 -0.97
CA ARG A 57 15.19 -9.62 0.22
C ARG A 57 14.44 -8.60 1.06
N PHE A 58 15.06 -7.46 1.31
CA PHE A 58 14.50 -6.44 2.18
C PHE A 58 14.37 -5.11 1.44
N GLN A 59 13.19 -4.56 1.46
CA GLN A 59 12.86 -3.28 0.82
C GLN A 59 12.15 -2.37 1.80
N TYR A 60 12.47 -1.08 1.75
CA TYR A 60 11.74 -0.04 2.47
C TYR A 60 11.62 1.21 1.61
N GLY A 61 10.65 2.04 1.93
CA GLY A 61 10.42 3.26 1.17
C GLY A 61 9.12 3.97 1.54
N LEU A 62 8.68 4.81 0.62
CA LEU A 62 7.45 5.58 0.75
C LEU A 62 6.50 5.26 -0.40
N GLY A 63 5.22 5.28 -0.11
CA GLY A 63 4.14 5.16 -1.07
C GLY A 63 3.15 6.28 -0.93
N TYR A 64 2.44 6.56 -2.02
CA TYR A 64 1.29 7.44 -2.05
C TYR A 64 0.14 6.72 -2.73
N SER A 65 -1.04 6.74 -2.11
CA SER A 65 -2.23 6.02 -2.60
C SER A 65 -3.45 6.91 -2.56
N LEU A 66 -4.28 6.80 -3.60
CA LEU A 66 -5.53 7.54 -3.76
C LEU A 66 -6.68 6.58 -4.02
N LEU A 67 -7.85 6.90 -3.46
CA LEU A 67 -9.11 6.26 -3.82
C LEU A 67 -9.48 6.64 -5.26
N PHE A 68 -9.68 5.63 -6.12
CA PHE A 68 -9.99 5.83 -7.52
C PHE A 68 -10.92 4.73 -8.07
N PRO A 69 -11.98 5.09 -8.80
CA PRO A 69 -12.57 6.43 -8.87
C PRO A 69 -13.08 6.89 -7.50
N SER A 70 -13.32 8.20 -7.34
CA SER A 70 -14.00 8.71 -6.14
C SER A 70 -15.39 8.09 -6.07
N GLU A 71 -15.70 7.43 -4.97
CA GLU A 71 -16.97 6.71 -4.82
C GLU A 71 -18.14 7.69 -4.62
N ALA A 72 -19.22 7.45 -5.37
CA ALA A 72 -20.49 8.12 -5.11
C ALA A 72 -21.11 7.56 -3.82
N ARG A 73 -21.52 8.44 -2.91
CA ARG A 73 -22.14 8.12 -1.63
C ARG A 73 -23.40 8.94 -1.45
N ASP A 74 -24.39 8.34 -0.83
CA ASP A 74 -25.55 9.07 -0.38
C ASP A 74 -25.13 9.91 0.84
N ALA A 75 -25.18 11.23 0.70
CA ALA A 75 -24.90 12.18 1.75
C ALA A 75 -26.21 12.80 2.24
N GLN A 76 -26.46 12.75 3.53
CA GLN A 76 -27.58 13.47 4.10
C GLN A 76 -27.20 14.92 4.34
N VAL A 77 -27.84 15.84 3.62
CA VAL A 77 -27.64 17.28 3.74
C VAL A 77 -29.01 17.90 4.00
N GLU A 78 -29.19 18.51 5.16
CA GLU A 78 -30.43 19.18 5.57
C GLU A 78 -31.69 18.31 5.40
N GLY A 79 -31.60 16.99 5.70
CA GLY A 79 -32.70 16.06 5.58
C GLY A 79 -33.01 15.58 4.15
N ARG A 80 -32.19 15.93 3.17
CA ARG A 80 -32.26 15.43 1.79
C ARG A 80 -31.08 14.51 1.49
N THR A 81 -31.33 13.47 0.71
CA THR A 81 -30.28 12.56 0.25
C THR A 81 -29.68 13.14 -1.04
N GLU A 82 -28.43 13.59 -0.95
CA GLU A 82 -27.69 14.15 -2.07
C GLU A 82 -26.57 13.19 -2.50
N SER A 83 -26.19 13.20 -3.78
CA SER A 83 -25.07 12.39 -4.27
C SER A 83 -23.74 12.99 -3.80
N GLY A 84 -23.14 12.37 -2.79
CA GLY A 84 -21.83 12.72 -2.27
C GLY A 84 -20.71 11.97 -2.99
N PHE A 85 -19.49 12.51 -2.91
CA PHE A 85 -18.28 11.90 -3.46
C PHE A 85 -17.25 11.71 -2.33
N LEU A 86 -16.92 10.46 -2.05
CA LEU A 86 -15.86 10.12 -1.11
C LEU A 86 -14.51 10.21 -1.81
N ARG A 87 -13.58 10.95 -1.24
CA ARG A 87 -12.19 11.04 -1.66
C ARG A 87 -11.29 10.69 -0.49
N MET A 88 -10.27 9.90 -0.76
CA MET A 88 -9.29 9.52 0.25
C MET A 88 -7.91 9.48 -0.38
N GLY A 89 -6.91 9.90 0.38
CA GLY A 89 -5.51 9.79 0.00
C GLY A 89 -4.62 9.66 1.23
N TYR A 90 -3.55 8.90 1.09
CA TYR A 90 -2.59 8.71 2.16
C TYR A 90 -1.16 8.49 1.64
N VAL A 91 -0.20 8.94 2.44
CA VAL A 91 1.22 8.61 2.32
C VAL A 91 1.52 7.46 3.26
N ALA A 92 2.32 6.51 2.84
CA ALA A 92 2.64 5.33 3.64
C ALA A 92 4.13 4.97 3.57
N PRO A 93 4.91 5.16 4.65
CA PRO A 93 6.12 4.40 4.83
C PRO A 93 5.80 2.90 4.84
N TYR A 94 6.67 2.11 4.21
CA TYR A 94 6.50 0.67 4.13
C TYR A 94 7.82 -0.07 4.26
N VAL A 95 7.71 -1.30 4.73
CA VAL A 95 8.75 -2.32 4.65
C VAL A 95 8.20 -3.52 3.90
N ASP A 96 9.04 -4.25 3.20
CA ASP A 96 8.64 -5.39 2.39
C ASP A 96 9.74 -6.45 2.41
N TYR A 97 9.46 -7.60 3.03
CA TYR A 97 10.40 -8.69 3.22
C TYR A 97 10.06 -9.88 2.34
N ALA A 98 11.04 -10.36 1.54
CA ALA A 98 10.92 -11.57 0.77
C ALA A 98 11.39 -12.77 1.59
N PHE A 99 10.45 -13.55 2.12
CA PHE A 99 10.75 -14.75 2.91
C PHE A 99 11.01 -15.97 2.05
N TYR A 100 10.57 -15.96 0.79
CA TYR A 100 10.81 -17.02 -0.16
C TYR A 100 11.22 -16.47 -1.52
N GLN A 101 12.27 -17.05 -2.11
CA GLN A 101 12.75 -16.74 -3.46
C GLN A 101 13.24 -18.01 -4.13
N ARG A 102 12.66 -18.31 -5.29
CA ARG A 102 13.11 -19.44 -6.12
C ARG A 102 12.87 -19.13 -7.60
N GLY A 103 13.96 -19.07 -8.37
CA GLY A 103 13.91 -18.72 -9.77
C GLY A 103 13.31 -17.32 -9.98
N HIS A 104 12.19 -17.25 -10.68
CA HIS A 104 11.48 -16.01 -10.97
C HIS A 104 10.38 -15.68 -9.93
N TRP A 105 10.15 -16.57 -8.96
CA TRP A 105 9.11 -16.41 -7.95
C TRP A 105 9.64 -15.85 -6.65
N GLU A 106 8.90 -14.92 -6.10
CA GLU A 106 9.16 -14.35 -4.77
C GLU A 106 7.85 -14.34 -3.97
N ALA A 107 7.89 -14.81 -2.71
CA ALA A 107 6.81 -14.57 -1.76
C ALA A 107 7.28 -13.56 -0.72
N ARG A 108 6.45 -12.55 -0.44
CA ARG A 108 6.82 -11.34 0.31
C ARG A 108 5.74 -10.96 1.31
N ILE A 109 6.18 -10.31 2.39
CA ILE A 109 5.31 -9.72 3.41
C ILE A 109 5.53 -8.21 3.41
N PRO A 110 4.76 -7.44 2.62
CA PRO A 110 4.72 -6.00 2.75
C PRO A 110 3.90 -5.58 3.96
N VAL A 111 4.42 -4.63 4.74
CA VAL A 111 3.75 -3.97 5.85
C VAL A 111 3.85 -2.47 5.64
N GLN A 112 2.75 -1.75 5.76
CA GLN A 112 2.74 -0.30 5.64
C GLN A 112 1.92 0.37 6.74
N LEU A 113 2.36 1.58 7.09
CA LEU A 113 1.64 2.52 7.95
C LEU A 113 1.26 3.73 7.09
N GLY A 114 -0.04 3.98 6.92
CA GLY A 114 -0.51 5.10 6.12
C GLY A 114 -1.01 6.24 6.99
N PHE A 115 -0.71 7.45 6.55
CA PHE A 115 -1.17 8.70 7.16
C PHE A 115 -1.83 9.54 6.07
N GLY A 116 -3.08 9.91 6.29
CA GLY A 116 -3.81 10.59 5.25
C GLY A 116 -5.09 11.26 5.72
N ALA A 117 -5.93 11.58 4.75
CA ALA A 117 -7.21 12.19 5.00
C ALA A 117 -8.27 11.68 4.02
N GLY A 118 -9.50 11.65 4.52
CA GLY A 118 -10.71 11.45 3.72
C GLY A 118 -11.57 12.69 3.72
N SER A 119 -12.34 12.89 2.67
CA SER A 119 -13.34 13.96 2.58
C SER A 119 -14.57 13.48 1.85
N LEU A 120 -15.73 13.81 2.40
CA LEU A 120 -17.03 13.65 1.76
C LEU A 120 -17.48 15.00 1.24
N SER A 121 -17.78 15.11 -0.05
CA SER A 121 -18.23 16.33 -0.68
C SER A 121 -19.42 16.06 -1.58
N TYR A 122 -20.32 17.03 -1.74
CA TYR A 122 -21.46 16.98 -2.67
C TYR A 122 -21.43 18.18 -3.61
N ARG A 123 -22.27 18.17 -4.63
CA ARG A 123 -22.51 19.32 -5.49
C ARG A 123 -23.85 19.93 -5.10
N ASP A 124 -23.82 21.24 -4.82
CA ASP A 124 -25.07 22.00 -4.58
C ASP A 124 -25.85 22.21 -5.90
N ALA A 125 -27.04 22.80 -5.79
CA ALA A 125 -27.92 23.08 -6.93
C ALA A 125 -27.27 23.97 -8.01
N GLU A 126 -26.30 24.78 -7.60
CA GLU A 126 -25.50 25.65 -8.47
C GLU A 126 -24.29 24.93 -9.10
N GLY A 127 -24.12 23.60 -8.83
CA GLY A 127 -23.01 22.81 -9.32
C GLY A 127 -21.68 23.00 -8.57
N LYS A 128 -21.67 23.80 -7.51
CA LYS A 128 -20.48 24.09 -6.72
C LYS A 128 -20.23 22.97 -5.72
N ARG A 129 -18.96 22.55 -5.60
CA ARG A 129 -18.58 21.50 -4.65
C ARG A 129 -18.52 22.05 -3.23
N ARG A 130 -19.26 21.39 -2.31
CA ARG A 130 -19.20 21.65 -0.87
C ARG A 130 -18.70 20.40 -0.14
N THR A 131 -17.81 20.60 0.83
CA THR A 131 -17.30 19.53 1.68
C THR A 131 -18.18 19.45 2.92
N ILE A 132 -18.72 18.25 3.19
CA ILE A 132 -19.58 17.97 4.35
C ILE A 132 -18.72 17.56 5.54
N ALA A 133 -17.75 16.65 5.30
CA ALA A 133 -16.94 16.08 6.35
C ALA A 133 -15.49 15.91 5.89
N ARG A 134 -14.56 16.10 6.83
CA ARG A 134 -13.14 15.77 6.67
C ARG A 134 -12.69 14.99 7.88
N THR A 135 -11.92 13.92 7.66
CA THR A 135 -11.33 13.15 8.74
C THR A 135 -9.88 12.81 8.43
N GLY A 136 -9.04 12.87 9.46
CA GLY A 136 -7.72 12.27 9.41
C GLY A 136 -7.84 10.76 9.53
N LEU A 137 -6.91 10.03 8.92
CA LEU A 137 -6.85 8.59 9.04
C LEU A 137 -5.41 8.11 9.21
N ILE A 138 -5.28 7.12 10.05
CA ILE A 138 -4.07 6.33 10.22
C ILE A 138 -4.45 4.90 9.85
N LEU A 139 -3.70 4.27 8.99
CA LEU A 139 -3.93 2.90 8.61
C LEU A 139 -2.69 2.02 8.85
N TYR A 140 -2.95 0.79 9.25
CA TYR A 140 -1.96 -0.28 9.30
C TYR A 140 -2.40 -1.39 8.35
N GLU A 141 -1.54 -1.77 7.42
CA GLU A 141 -1.89 -2.74 6.39
C GLU A 141 -0.75 -3.75 6.19
N PRO A 142 -0.78 -4.88 6.91
CA PRO A 142 0.02 -6.05 6.61
C PRO A 142 -0.60 -6.83 5.45
N ALA A 143 0.24 -7.40 4.60
CA ALA A 143 -0.21 -8.24 3.50
C ALA A 143 0.78 -9.35 3.20
N MET A 144 0.35 -10.32 2.39
CA MET A 144 1.19 -11.33 1.78
C MET A 144 1.02 -11.24 0.27
N THR A 145 2.13 -11.24 -0.46
CA THR A 145 2.12 -11.16 -1.93
C THR A 145 3.01 -12.21 -2.53
N VAL A 146 2.61 -12.73 -3.68
CA VAL A 146 3.44 -13.55 -4.56
C VAL A 146 3.75 -12.73 -5.79
N GLN A 147 5.01 -12.70 -6.19
CA GLN A 147 5.49 -11.94 -7.34
C GLN A 147 6.19 -12.87 -8.32
N TYR A 148 5.97 -12.63 -9.59
CA TYR A 148 6.64 -13.31 -10.69
C TYR A 148 7.41 -12.32 -11.55
N ARG A 149 8.73 -12.52 -11.67
CA ARG A 149 9.57 -11.71 -12.55
C ARG A 149 9.51 -12.28 -13.97
N PHE A 150 8.80 -11.59 -14.83
CA PHE A 150 8.61 -12.01 -16.20
C PHE A 150 9.65 -11.41 -17.16
N LEU A 151 10.26 -10.29 -16.79
CA LEU A 151 11.36 -9.64 -17.49
C LEU A 151 12.47 -9.27 -16.51
N ARG A 152 13.66 -8.95 -17.04
CA ARG A 152 14.81 -8.56 -16.23
C ARG A 152 14.52 -7.42 -15.25
N TYR A 153 13.71 -6.45 -15.70
CA TYR A 153 13.41 -5.22 -14.95
C TYR A 153 11.98 -5.15 -14.41
N PHE A 154 11.15 -6.16 -14.68
CA PHE A 154 9.73 -6.10 -14.34
C PHE A 154 9.26 -7.36 -13.62
N ALA A 155 8.43 -7.16 -12.58
CA ALA A 155 7.73 -8.24 -11.92
C ALA A 155 6.26 -7.86 -11.71
N LEU A 156 5.36 -8.82 -11.89
CA LEU A 156 3.96 -8.71 -11.51
C LEU A 156 3.75 -9.40 -10.16
N GLY A 157 2.90 -8.82 -9.34
CA GLY A 157 2.55 -9.37 -8.05
C GLY A 157 1.06 -9.34 -7.79
N ALA A 158 0.60 -10.34 -7.05
CA ALA A 158 -0.75 -10.40 -6.51
C ALA A 158 -0.69 -10.87 -5.06
N GLY A 159 -1.69 -10.49 -4.27
CA GLY A 159 -1.74 -10.88 -2.88
C GLY A 159 -2.99 -10.39 -2.18
N TRP A 160 -3.01 -10.66 -0.88
CA TRP A 160 -4.09 -10.24 0.01
C TRP A 160 -3.50 -9.79 1.34
N GLY A 161 -4.29 -9.02 2.07
CA GLY A 161 -3.92 -8.50 3.36
C GLY A 161 -5.14 -8.04 4.13
N PHE A 162 -4.86 -7.29 5.18
CA PHE A 162 -5.91 -6.72 6.02
C PHE A 162 -5.56 -5.27 6.31
N ARG A 163 -6.54 -4.39 6.17
CA ARG A 163 -6.43 -2.96 6.50
C ARG A 163 -7.13 -2.68 7.79
N LEU A 164 -6.38 -2.19 8.77
CA LEU A 164 -6.88 -1.62 10.01
C LEU A 164 -6.81 -0.10 9.89
N VAL A 165 -7.92 0.59 10.10
CA VAL A 165 -7.99 2.05 10.02
C VAL A 165 -8.45 2.63 11.34
N ILE A 166 -7.72 3.63 11.81
CA ILE A 166 -8.08 4.48 12.94
C ILE A 166 -8.45 5.83 12.34
N GLN A 167 -9.67 6.26 12.58
CA GLN A 167 -10.17 7.58 12.17
C GLN A 167 -9.99 8.57 13.32
N THR A 168 -9.61 9.80 12.98
CA THR A 168 -9.43 10.89 13.96
C THR A 168 -10.66 11.82 13.99
N GLY A 169 -11.86 11.31 13.75
CA GLY A 169 -13.12 12.06 13.76
C GLY A 169 -14.29 11.14 13.44
N ASP A 170 -15.45 11.46 14.00
CA ASP A 170 -16.66 10.64 13.92
C ASP A 170 -17.49 10.87 12.65
N ASP A 171 -17.08 11.79 11.79
CA ASP A 171 -17.94 12.39 10.78
C ASP A 171 -18.13 11.56 9.52
N LEU A 172 -17.33 10.54 9.24
CA LEU A 172 -17.46 9.75 8.02
C LEU A 172 -18.41 8.54 8.16
N GLY A 173 -18.65 8.05 9.39
CA GLY A 173 -19.52 6.88 9.64
C GLY A 173 -19.13 5.60 8.90
N GLU A 174 -18.00 5.62 8.21
CA GLU A 174 -17.58 4.60 7.27
C GLU A 174 -16.66 3.55 7.92
N ARG A 175 -16.97 2.28 7.70
CA ARG A 175 -16.10 1.17 8.13
C ARG A 175 -15.01 0.95 7.10
N LEU A 176 -13.82 1.46 7.39
CA LEU A 176 -12.64 1.37 6.50
C LEU A 176 -11.75 0.17 6.79
N THR A 177 -11.96 -0.49 7.93
CA THR A 177 -11.24 -1.71 8.31
C THR A 177 -11.82 -2.90 7.55
N ALA A 178 -11.03 -3.50 6.67
CA ALA A 178 -11.49 -4.57 5.79
C ALA A 178 -10.33 -5.42 5.24
N PRO A 179 -10.61 -6.65 4.76
CA PRO A 179 -9.70 -7.38 3.91
C PRO A 179 -9.39 -6.60 2.63
N VAL A 180 -8.16 -6.72 2.15
CA VAL A 180 -7.70 -6.09 0.91
C VAL A 180 -7.04 -7.12 0.00
N TYR A 181 -7.23 -6.96 -1.30
CA TYR A 181 -6.46 -7.66 -2.32
C TYR A 181 -5.54 -6.67 -3.03
N LEU A 182 -4.38 -7.15 -3.46
CA LEU A 182 -3.33 -6.33 -4.04
C LEU A 182 -2.95 -6.89 -5.40
N PHE A 183 -2.78 -5.98 -6.35
CA PHE A 183 -2.09 -6.25 -7.61
C PHE A 183 -1.03 -5.18 -7.81
N GLY A 184 0.15 -5.55 -8.29
CA GLY A 184 1.23 -4.58 -8.46
C GLY A 184 2.16 -4.92 -9.59
N LEU A 185 2.68 -3.88 -10.22
CA LEU A 185 3.80 -3.93 -11.16
C LEU A 185 5.01 -3.33 -10.48
N ARG A 186 6.08 -4.11 -10.35
CA ARG A 186 7.36 -3.68 -9.79
C ARG A 186 8.36 -3.43 -10.90
N VAL A 187 9.09 -2.33 -10.79
CA VAL A 187 10.14 -1.91 -11.74
C VAL A 187 11.46 -1.82 -10.99
N PHE A 188 12.48 -2.55 -11.45
CA PHE A 188 13.83 -2.58 -10.87
C PHE A 188 14.70 -1.48 -11.51
N LEU A 189 14.48 -0.23 -11.10
CA LEU A 189 15.16 0.94 -11.66
C LEU A 189 16.69 0.89 -11.47
N GLY A 190 17.13 0.36 -10.34
CA GLY A 190 18.57 0.22 -10.05
C GLY A 190 19.28 -0.77 -10.98
N ASP A 191 18.58 -1.81 -11.43
CA ASP A 191 19.11 -2.76 -12.41
C ASP A 191 19.18 -2.12 -13.81
N MET A 192 18.12 -1.39 -14.19
CA MET A 192 18.11 -0.61 -15.45
C MET A 192 19.23 0.40 -15.52
N TRP A 193 19.44 1.15 -14.43
CA TRP A 193 20.47 2.19 -14.38
C TRP A 193 21.88 1.65 -14.50
N ARG A 194 22.18 0.51 -13.89
CA ARG A 194 23.50 -0.13 -13.99
C ARG A 194 23.79 -0.64 -15.39
N ASP A 195 22.80 -1.21 -16.05
CA ASP A 195 22.98 -1.72 -17.40
C ASP A 195 23.19 -0.60 -18.43
N VAL A 196 22.53 0.54 -18.26
CA VAL A 196 22.76 1.73 -19.11
C VAL A 196 24.18 2.28 -18.91
N ARG A 197 24.69 2.32 -17.67
CA ARG A 197 26.06 2.77 -17.40
C ARG A 197 27.12 1.80 -17.89
N GLY A 198 26.95 0.50 -17.67
CA GLY A 198 27.90 -0.52 -18.14
C GLY A 198 27.91 -0.71 -19.67
N ALA A 199 26.96 -0.13 -20.38
CA ALA A 199 26.94 -0.10 -21.85
C ALA A 199 27.69 1.14 -22.41
N GLN A 200 28.15 2.04 -21.56
CA GLN A 200 28.90 3.27 -21.93
C GLN A 200 30.40 3.17 -21.64
N GLU A 201 30.83 2.10 -20.95
CA GLU A 201 32.24 1.72 -20.74
C GLU A 201 32.66 0.62 -21.74
#